data_ef5da832161c21f804b1bb11448b3376
#
_entry.id   ef5da832161c21f804b1bb11448b3376
#
_cell.length_a   1.000
_cell.length_b   1.000
_cell.length_c   1.000
_cell.angle_alpha   90.00
_cell.angle_beta   90.00
_cell.angle_gamma   90.00
#
_symmetry.space_group_name_H-M   'P 1'
#
loop_
_entity.id
_entity.type
_entity.pdbx_description
1 polymer ?
#
loop_
_entity_poly.entity_id
_entity_poly.type
_entity_poly.pdbx_seq_one_letter_code
_entity_poly.pdbx_strand_id
1 'polypeptide(L)'
;NFMKGFGLGNSSVTVTVIALGFIALVMAVNLWGVGESVKANIVLTIIELSGLLIVIFVGFLAMTNGKADFSRTMVFETPNDKGVFLAVSAATSVAFFAMVGFEDSVNMAEETKEPERIFPKIMLLGLTITGIIYVLVAISSVALVPPDQLGEGEAPLLKVVQAGAPAFPIWIFAFITMFAVANSALINMLMASRLLYGMAHEEVLPKPLGKVHKGRRTPYVAIIFTTVLAFGLIFFADLT
;
A
#
# COMPACT_ATOMS: atom_id res chain seq x y z
N ASN A 1 -2.92 3.03 -17.90
CA ASN A 1 -4.00 3.96 -18.34
C ASN A 1 -3.76 5.43 -17.93
N PHE A 2 -3.10 5.70 -16.78
CA PHE A 2 -2.70 7.06 -16.38
C PHE A 2 -1.71 7.68 -17.40
N MET A 3 -0.75 6.89 -17.88
CA MET A 3 0.26 7.31 -18.83
C MET A 3 -0.29 7.70 -20.22
N LYS A 4 -1.37 7.06 -20.66
CA LYS A 4 -2.05 7.43 -21.91
C LYS A 4 -2.67 8.83 -21.84
N GLY A 5 -3.10 9.28 -20.66
CA GLY A 5 -3.62 10.62 -20.45
C GLY A 5 -2.59 11.74 -20.60
N PHE A 6 -1.30 11.44 -20.45
CA PHE A 6 -0.18 12.40 -20.62
C PHE A 6 0.56 12.28 -21.95
N GLY A 7 0.06 11.47 -22.90
CA GLY A 7 0.70 11.29 -24.20
C GLY A 7 2.05 10.56 -24.16
N LEU A 8 2.39 9.95 -23.01
CA LEU A 8 3.57 9.14 -22.84
C LEU A 8 3.31 7.76 -23.44
N GLY A 9 3.99 7.42 -24.52
CA GLY A 9 3.84 6.13 -25.17
C GLY A 9 4.18 4.97 -24.23
N ASN A 10 3.46 3.86 -24.35
CA ASN A 10 3.68 2.61 -23.62
C ASN A 10 4.96 1.88 -24.06
N SER A 11 6.07 2.57 -24.31
CA SER A 11 7.32 1.85 -24.51
C SER A 11 7.83 1.35 -23.15
N SER A 12 8.28 0.11 -23.09
CA SER A 12 8.91 -0.49 -21.89
C SER A 12 9.98 0.45 -21.30
N VAL A 13 10.76 1.10 -22.15
CA VAL A 13 11.79 2.07 -21.75
C VAL A 13 11.21 3.27 -21.00
N THR A 14 10.07 3.83 -21.43
CA THR A 14 9.44 4.99 -20.77
C THR A 14 8.94 4.60 -19.38
N VAL A 15 8.33 3.42 -19.22
CA VAL A 15 7.86 2.90 -17.94
C VAL A 15 9.03 2.71 -16.99
N THR A 16 10.11 2.07 -17.46
CA THR A 16 11.32 1.85 -16.67
C THR A 16 11.97 3.16 -16.21
N VAL A 17 12.10 4.14 -17.08
CA VAL A 17 12.69 5.46 -16.72
C VAL A 17 11.85 6.16 -15.66
N ILE A 18 10.52 6.13 -15.77
CA ILE A 18 9.63 6.73 -14.78
C ILE A 18 9.75 5.97 -13.44
N ALA A 19 9.78 4.64 -13.47
CA ALA A 19 9.93 3.82 -12.26
C ALA A 19 11.27 4.11 -11.56
N LEU A 20 12.38 4.17 -12.30
CA LEU A 20 13.69 4.51 -11.75
C LEU A 20 13.71 5.93 -11.16
N GLY A 21 13.13 6.91 -11.88
CA GLY A 21 13.01 8.29 -11.41
C GLY A 21 12.19 8.39 -10.12
N PHE A 22 11.11 7.62 -10.04
CA PHE A 22 10.27 7.56 -8.85
C PHE A 22 11.03 6.95 -7.65
N ILE A 23 11.71 5.82 -7.82
CA ILE A 23 12.52 5.21 -6.74
C ILE A 23 13.66 6.15 -6.32
N ALA A 24 14.29 6.87 -7.25
CA ALA A 24 15.29 7.88 -6.92
C ALA A 24 14.72 9.03 -6.07
N LEU A 25 13.49 9.46 -6.35
CA LEU A 25 12.79 10.46 -5.54
C LEU A 25 12.50 9.94 -4.13
N VAL A 26 12.01 8.71 -3.99
CA VAL A 26 11.78 8.06 -2.69
C VAL A 26 13.10 7.94 -1.90
N MET A 27 14.19 7.56 -2.57
CA MET A 27 15.54 7.55 -1.97
C MET A 27 15.91 8.94 -1.45
N ALA A 28 15.72 9.99 -2.23
CA ALA A 28 16.04 11.37 -1.85
C ALA A 28 15.27 11.80 -0.59
N VAL A 29 13.98 11.47 -0.49
CA VAL A 29 13.16 11.74 0.70
C VAL A 29 13.71 11.00 1.91
N ASN A 30 14.04 9.71 1.78
CA ASN A 30 14.58 8.91 2.88
C ASN A 30 15.99 9.39 3.31
N LEU A 31 16.83 9.85 2.38
CA LEU A 31 18.13 10.45 2.68
C LEU A 31 18.02 11.81 3.36
N TRP A 32 16.93 12.54 3.12
CA TRP A 32 16.73 13.87 3.71
C TRP A 32 16.63 13.79 5.23
N GLY A 33 15.83 12.88 5.75
CA GLY A 33 15.71 12.63 7.18
C GLY A 33 14.51 11.76 7.53
N VAL A 34 14.58 11.12 8.70
CA VAL A 34 13.47 10.29 9.21
C VAL A 34 12.23 11.12 9.45
N GLY A 35 12.40 12.31 10.06
CA GLY A 35 11.28 13.20 10.35
C GLY A 35 10.53 13.64 9.09
N GLU A 36 11.25 13.92 8.01
CA GLU A 36 10.68 14.27 6.70
C GLU A 36 9.98 13.08 6.07
N SER A 37 10.57 11.88 6.13
CA SER A 37 9.95 10.66 5.63
C SER A 37 8.65 10.34 6.37
N VAL A 38 8.64 10.48 7.69
CA VAL A 38 7.42 10.27 8.51
C VAL A 38 6.34 11.31 8.18
N LYS A 39 6.70 12.59 8.02
CA LYS A 39 5.73 13.63 7.62
C LYS A 39 5.14 13.36 6.24
N ALA A 40 5.99 12.97 5.28
CA ALA A 40 5.54 12.58 3.94
C ALA A 40 4.59 11.39 4.01
N ASN A 41 4.93 10.36 4.78
CA ASN A 41 4.08 9.19 5.00
C ASN A 41 2.72 9.58 5.60
N ILE A 42 2.67 10.46 6.61
CA ILE A 42 1.39 10.92 7.20
C ILE A 42 0.50 11.57 6.13
N VAL A 43 1.06 12.47 5.31
CA VAL A 43 0.30 13.15 4.25
C VAL A 43 -0.22 12.13 3.22
N LEU A 44 0.64 11.22 2.78
CA LEU A 44 0.28 10.19 1.81
C LEU A 44 -0.77 9.22 2.36
N THR A 45 -0.66 8.84 3.64
CA THR A 45 -1.65 7.99 4.33
C THR A 45 -3.02 8.68 4.44
N ILE A 46 -3.07 9.99 4.69
CA ILE A 46 -4.34 10.73 4.70
C ILE A 46 -4.98 10.73 3.31
N ILE A 47 -4.19 10.90 2.26
CA ILE A 47 -4.68 10.85 0.87
C ILE A 47 -5.20 9.44 0.56
N GLU A 48 -4.46 8.40 0.89
CA GLU A 48 -4.86 6.99 0.70
C GLU A 48 -6.15 6.67 1.45
N LEU A 49 -6.22 7.04 2.74
CA LEU A 49 -7.42 6.85 3.56
C LEU A 49 -8.64 7.57 2.96
N SER A 50 -8.45 8.76 2.39
CA SER A 50 -9.55 9.46 1.71
C SER A 50 -10.13 8.66 0.55
N GLY A 51 -9.31 7.92 -0.18
CA GLY A 51 -9.76 7.02 -1.25
C GLY A 51 -10.62 5.87 -0.72
N LEU A 52 -10.20 5.23 0.36
CA LEU A 52 -10.99 4.17 1.00
C LEU A 52 -12.30 4.70 1.56
N LEU A 53 -12.29 5.87 2.19
CA LEU A 53 -13.51 6.53 2.69
C LEU A 53 -14.46 6.92 1.56
N ILE A 54 -13.97 7.34 0.40
CA ILE A 54 -14.79 7.58 -0.80
C ILE A 54 -15.50 6.29 -1.23
N VAL A 55 -14.79 5.15 -1.28
CA VAL A 55 -15.40 3.86 -1.63
C VAL A 55 -16.51 3.49 -0.66
N ILE A 56 -16.25 3.60 0.65
CA ILE A 56 -17.26 3.31 1.70
C ILE A 56 -18.46 4.24 1.56
N PHE A 57 -18.22 5.55 1.37
CA PHE A 57 -19.28 6.54 1.21
C PHE A 57 -20.13 6.30 -0.03
N VAL A 58 -19.51 5.97 -1.17
CA VAL A 58 -20.20 5.62 -2.41
C VAL A 58 -21.02 4.34 -2.21
N GLY A 59 -20.47 3.33 -1.51
CA GLY A 59 -21.21 2.13 -1.13
C GLY A 59 -22.47 2.45 -0.31
N PHE A 60 -22.32 3.30 0.70
CA PHE A 60 -23.44 3.75 1.54
C PHE A 60 -24.51 4.53 0.74
N LEU A 61 -24.10 5.46 -0.11
CA LEU A 61 -25.03 6.19 -1.00
C LEU A 61 -25.77 5.25 -1.96
N ALA A 62 -25.09 4.27 -2.52
CA ALA A 62 -25.71 3.29 -3.40
C ALA A 62 -26.74 2.42 -2.67
N MET A 63 -26.48 2.11 -1.40
CA MET A 63 -27.42 1.42 -0.51
C MET A 63 -28.71 2.23 -0.32
N THR A 64 -28.60 3.52 0.02
CA THR A 64 -29.77 4.38 0.21
C THR A 64 -30.58 4.58 -1.08
N ASN A 65 -29.93 4.49 -2.23
CA ASN A 65 -30.57 4.63 -3.56
C ASN A 65 -31.05 3.30 -4.16
N GLY A 66 -30.99 2.18 -3.41
CA GLY A 66 -31.43 0.86 -3.88
C GLY A 66 -30.59 0.27 -5.02
N LYS A 67 -29.37 0.76 -5.23
CA LYS A 67 -28.44 0.28 -6.27
C LYS A 67 -27.48 -0.80 -5.79
N ALA A 68 -27.40 -1.02 -4.48
CA ALA A 68 -26.52 -2.01 -3.87
C ALA A 68 -27.26 -3.31 -3.63
N ASP A 69 -26.65 -4.42 -4.00
CA ASP A 69 -27.16 -5.77 -3.77
C ASP A 69 -26.37 -6.46 -2.65
N PHE A 70 -26.89 -6.38 -1.43
CA PHE A 70 -26.27 -6.99 -0.25
C PHE A 70 -26.40 -8.51 -0.20
N SER A 71 -27.29 -9.11 -1.00
CA SER A 71 -27.38 -10.57 -1.06
C SER A 71 -26.05 -11.21 -1.46
N ARG A 72 -25.28 -10.51 -2.30
CA ARG A 72 -23.94 -10.94 -2.75
C ARG A 72 -22.93 -11.07 -1.63
N THR A 73 -23.08 -10.34 -0.53
CA THR A 73 -22.13 -10.44 0.61
C THR A 73 -22.26 -11.77 1.38
N MET A 74 -23.35 -12.49 1.17
CA MET A 74 -23.64 -13.78 1.81
C MET A 74 -23.54 -14.96 0.83
N VAL A 75 -23.18 -14.71 -0.41
CA VAL A 75 -23.00 -15.77 -1.42
C VAL A 75 -21.53 -16.20 -1.43
N PHE A 76 -21.34 -17.49 -1.15
CA PHE A 76 -20.03 -18.14 -1.20
C PHE A 76 -19.90 -18.88 -2.52
N GLU A 77 -19.50 -18.18 -3.57
CA GLU A 77 -19.19 -18.82 -4.86
C GLU A 77 -17.83 -19.48 -4.80
N THR A 78 -17.81 -20.78 -4.92
CA THR A 78 -16.56 -21.55 -4.96
C THR A 78 -16.33 -22.09 -6.37
N PRO A 79 -15.27 -21.67 -7.08
CA PRO A 79 -14.85 -22.36 -8.27
C PRO A 79 -14.51 -23.81 -7.92
N ASN A 80 -15.10 -24.78 -8.59
CA ASN A 80 -14.86 -26.22 -8.45
C ASN A 80 -15.48 -26.91 -7.21
N ASP A 81 -16.67 -26.56 -6.75
CA ASP A 81 -17.40 -27.25 -5.67
C ASP A 81 -16.60 -27.53 -4.38
N LYS A 82 -15.55 -26.76 -4.15
CA LYS A 82 -14.82 -26.80 -2.88
C LYS A 82 -15.72 -26.20 -1.81
N GLY A 83 -16.06 -26.98 -0.77
CA GLY A 83 -16.98 -26.54 0.28
C GLY A 83 -16.66 -25.15 0.87
N VAL A 84 -17.68 -24.47 1.38
CA VAL A 84 -17.61 -23.12 1.94
C VAL A 84 -16.42 -22.89 2.88
N PHE A 85 -16.10 -23.89 3.73
CA PHE A 85 -14.97 -23.81 4.67
C PHE A 85 -13.63 -23.61 3.94
N LEU A 86 -13.39 -24.35 2.85
CA LEU A 86 -12.14 -24.25 2.09
C LEU A 86 -12.04 -22.92 1.35
N ALA A 87 -13.17 -22.41 0.83
CA ALA A 87 -13.22 -21.10 0.17
C ALA A 87 -12.95 -19.97 1.15
N VAL A 88 -13.58 -19.99 2.33
CA VAL A 88 -13.34 -19.00 3.39
C VAL A 88 -11.89 -19.05 3.89
N SER A 89 -11.32 -20.25 4.09
CA SER A 89 -9.92 -20.39 4.50
C SER A 89 -8.96 -19.84 3.47
N ALA A 90 -9.19 -20.11 2.17
CA ALA A 90 -8.37 -19.56 1.08
C ALA A 90 -8.49 -18.04 1.00
N ALA A 91 -9.71 -17.49 1.07
CA ALA A 91 -9.95 -16.05 1.09
C ALA A 91 -9.29 -15.38 2.31
N THR A 92 -9.36 -16.00 3.48
CA THR A 92 -8.69 -15.51 4.70
C THR A 92 -7.18 -15.46 4.53
N SER A 93 -6.58 -16.48 3.89
CA SER A 93 -5.14 -16.49 3.60
C SER A 93 -4.75 -15.34 2.68
N VAL A 94 -5.55 -15.04 1.66
CA VAL A 94 -5.31 -13.89 0.77
C VAL A 94 -5.53 -12.57 1.50
N ALA A 95 -6.61 -12.46 2.29
CA ALA A 95 -6.92 -11.27 3.08
C ALA A 95 -5.84 -10.94 4.12
N PHE A 96 -5.13 -11.96 4.64
CA PHE A 96 -4.01 -11.77 5.56
C PHE A 96 -2.91 -10.93 4.93
N PHE A 97 -2.62 -11.09 3.63
CA PHE A 97 -1.62 -10.29 2.94
C PHE A 97 -1.94 -8.79 2.92
N ALA A 98 -3.22 -8.41 2.99
CA ALA A 98 -3.62 -7.02 3.09
C ALA A 98 -3.26 -6.38 4.46
N MET A 99 -2.99 -7.20 5.46
CA MET A 99 -2.60 -6.77 6.81
C MET A 99 -1.09 -6.89 7.06
N VAL A 100 -0.33 -7.51 6.14
CA VAL A 100 1.14 -7.65 6.24
C VAL A 100 1.80 -6.28 6.19
N GLY A 101 2.83 -6.08 7.02
CA GLY A 101 3.56 -4.81 7.15
C GLY A 101 3.31 -4.10 8.49
N PHE A 102 2.33 -4.51 9.29
CA PHE A 102 2.13 -3.94 10.63
C PHE A 102 3.33 -4.19 11.55
N GLU A 103 4.01 -5.31 11.36
CA GLU A 103 5.22 -5.71 12.07
C GLU A 103 6.41 -4.80 11.79
N ASP A 104 6.47 -4.18 10.62
CA ASP A 104 7.55 -3.28 10.23
C ASP A 104 7.67 -2.05 11.14
N SER A 105 6.58 -1.68 11.82
CA SER A 105 6.58 -0.60 12.80
C SER A 105 7.58 -0.83 13.93
N VAL A 106 7.91 -2.10 14.25
CA VAL A 106 8.89 -2.48 15.26
C VAL A 106 10.30 -1.98 14.89
N ASN A 107 10.61 -1.88 13.60
CA ASN A 107 11.89 -1.33 13.13
C ASN A 107 12.10 0.15 13.46
N MET A 108 11.04 0.83 13.94
CA MET A 108 11.07 2.21 14.42
C MET A 108 11.08 2.31 15.95
N ALA A 109 11.23 1.19 16.65
CA ALA A 109 11.18 1.15 18.13
C ALA A 109 12.25 2.04 18.75
N GLU A 110 13.46 2.06 18.21
CA GLU A 110 14.57 2.90 18.72
C GLU A 110 14.32 4.40 18.62
N GLU A 111 13.41 4.83 17.73
CA GLU A 111 13.05 6.23 17.53
C GLU A 111 11.77 6.62 18.27
N THR A 112 11.13 5.66 18.96
CA THR A 112 9.86 5.86 19.67
C THR A 112 10.13 6.04 21.17
N LYS A 113 9.43 7.00 21.79
CA LYS A 113 9.46 7.17 23.24
C LYS A 113 8.64 6.08 23.92
N GLU A 114 9.16 5.46 24.99
CA GLU A 114 8.51 4.39 25.75
C GLU A 114 7.93 3.27 24.86
N PRO A 115 8.75 2.63 24.00
CA PRO A 115 8.25 1.69 22.99
C PRO A 115 7.49 0.52 23.62
N GLU A 116 7.96 -0.06 24.71
CA GLU A 116 7.31 -1.19 25.40
C GLU A 116 5.86 -0.90 25.80
N ARG A 117 5.54 0.33 26.10
CA ARG A 117 4.19 0.77 26.50
C ARG A 117 3.32 1.17 25.32
N ILE A 118 3.93 1.82 24.31
CA ILE A 118 3.22 2.44 23.20
C ILE A 118 2.91 1.44 22.10
N PHE A 119 3.88 0.60 21.70
CA PHE A 119 3.73 -0.32 20.58
C PHE A 119 2.53 -1.27 20.71
N PRO A 120 2.32 -2.01 21.81
CA PRO A 120 1.19 -2.93 21.88
C PRO A 120 -0.16 -2.25 21.66
N LYS A 121 -0.31 -1.02 22.20
CA LYS A 121 -1.55 -0.25 22.06
C LYS A 121 -1.77 0.25 20.65
N ILE A 122 -0.72 0.82 20.02
CA ILE A 122 -0.81 1.36 18.66
C ILE A 122 -1.02 0.25 17.66
N MET A 123 -0.34 -0.89 17.80
CA MET A 123 -0.49 -2.03 16.91
C MET A 123 -1.91 -2.59 16.97
N LEU A 124 -2.43 -2.87 18.16
CA LEU A 124 -3.79 -3.39 18.34
C LEU A 124 -4.84 -2.40 17.80
N LEU A 125 -4.70 -1.13 18.14
CA LEU A 125 -5.62 -0.09 17.67
C LEU A 125 -5.55 0.08 16.15
N GLY A 126 -4.35 0.13 15.61
CA GLY A 126 -4.11 0.23 14.16
C GLY A 126 -4.72 -0.94 13.40
N LEU A 127 -4.42 -2.18 13.81
CA LEU A 127 -4.98 -3.39 13.23
C LEU A 127 -6.51 -3.40 13.30
N THR A 128 -7.09 -2.99 14.43
CA THR A 128 -8.55 -2.95 14.60
C THR A 128 -9.19 -1.94 13.65
N ILE A 129 -8.66 -0.71 13.59
CA ILE A 129 -9.18 0.35 12.71
C ILE A 129 -9.04 -0.06 11.24
N THR A 130 -7.87 -0.56 10.84
CA THR A 130 -7.62 -1.02 9.47
C THR A 130 -8.53 -2.19 9.10
N GLY A 131 -8.72 -3.16 9.99
CA GLY A 131 -9.62 -4.28 9.79
C GLY A 131 -11.07 -3.85 9.58
N ILE A 132 -11.57 -2.90 10.38
CA ILE A 132 -12.91 -2.32 10.20
C ILE A 132 -13.03 -1.64 8.83
N ILE A 133 -12.06 -0.82 8.45
CA ILE A 133 -12.06 -0.14 7.14
C ILE A 133 -12.07 -1.17 6.00
N TYR A 134 -11.25 -2.21 6.07
CA TYR A 134 -11.18 -3.25 5.03
C TYR A 134 -12.48 -4.02 4.90
N VAL A 135 -13.13 -4.36 6.00
CA VAL A 135 -14.46 -4.99 5.98
C VAL A 135 -15.49 -4.09 5.33
N LEU A 136 -15.51 -2.80 5.67
CA LEU A 136 -16.44 -1.84 5.07
C LEU A 136 -16.19 -1.64 3.58
N VAL A 137 -14.92 -1.56 3.16
CA VAL A 137 -14.53 -1.47 1.74
C VAL A 137 -14.95 -2.73 0.98
N ALA A 138 -14.70 -3.93 1.57
CA ALA A 138 -15.07 -5.20 0.95
C ALA A 138 -16.58 -5.32 0.75
N ILE A 139 -17.37 -5.02 1.79
CA ILE A 139 -18.84 -5.02 1.72
C ILE A 139 -19.33 -4.03 0.64
N SER A 140 -18.83 -2.79 0.64
CA SER A 140 -19.21 -1.79 -0.35
C SER A 140 -18.85 -2.22 -1.78
N SER A 141 -17.69 -2.86 -1.95
CA SER A 141 -17.22 -3.30 -3.26
C SER A 141 -18.09 -4.42 -3.83
N VAL A 142 -18.34 -5.47 -3.05
CA VAL A 142 -19.12 -6.64 -3.49
C VAL A 142 -20.60 -6.29 -3.67
N ALA A 143 -21.13 -5.40 -2.84
CA ALA A 143 -22.52 -4.96 -2.98
C ALA A 143 -22.78 -4.15 -4.27
N LEU A 144 -21.77 -3.44 -4.78
CA LEU A 144 -21.88 -2.61 -5.99
C LEU A 144 -21.46 -3.32 -7.26
N VAL A 145 -20.40 -4.13 -7.20
CA VAL A 145 -19.80 -4.79 -8.36
C VAL A 145 -19.68 -6.28 -8.11
N PRO A 146 -20.15 -7.15 -9.03
CA PRO A 146 -20.01 -8.59 -8.91
C PRO A 146 -18.53 -9.00 -8.74
N PRO A 147 -18.24 -10.06 -7.94
CA PRO A 147 -16.86 -10.50 -7.66
C PRO A 147 -16.04 -10.85 -8.91
N ASP A 148 -16.67 -11.47 -9.93
CA ASP A 148 -16.05 -11.78 -11.22
C ASP A 148 -15.53 -10.52 -11.91
N GLN A 149 -16.32 -9.46 -11.94
CA GLN A 149 -15.93 -8.18 -12.53
C GLN A 149 -14.91 -7.42 -11.69
N LEU A 150 -14.91 -7.58 -10.36
CA LEU A 150 -13.88 -6.99 -9.50
C LEU A 150 -12.50 -7.57 -9.77
N GLY A 151 -12.42 -8.88 -10.09
CA GLY A 151 -11.17 -9.56 -10.42
C GLY A 151 -10.58 -9.20 -11.78
N GLU A 152 -11.34 -8.53 -12.65
CA GLU A 152 -10.87 -8.13 -13.97
C GLU A 152 -10.14 -6.79 -13.94
N GLY A 153 -8.92 -6.73 -14.51
CA GLY A 153 -8.14 -5.49 -14.68
C GLY A 153 -7.41 -5.03 -13.41
N GLU A 154 -6.77 -3.86 -13.49
CA GLU A 154 -5.76 -3.42 -12.51
C GLU A 154 -6.31 -2.47 -11.42
N ALA A 155 -7.56 -2.05 -11.48
CA ALA A 155 -8.10 -1.02 -10.57
C ALA A 155 -9.53 -1.36 -10.07
N PRO A 156 -9.70 -2.38 -9.23
CA PRO A 156 -11.03 -2.83 -8.77
C PRO A 156 -11.80 -1.72 -8.04
N LEU A 157 -11.17 -0.97 -7.14
CA LEU A 157 -11.85 0.09 -6.39
C LEU A 157 -12.32 1.25 -7.27
N LEU A 158 -11.64 1.51 -8.39
CA LEU A 158 -12.10 2.50 -9.36
C LEU A 158 -13.43 2.06 -10.03
N LYS A 159 -13.59 0.76 -10.33
CA LYS A 159 -14.85 0.21 -10.85
C LYS A 159 -15.98 0.41 -9.85
N VAL A 160 -15.73 0.20 -8.55
CA VAL A 160 -16.71 0.42 -7.49
C VAL A 160 -17.18 1.87 -7.46
N VAL A 161 -16.25 2.81 -7.51
CA VAL A 161 -16.59 4.24 -7.54
C VAL A 161 -17.39 4.60 -8.80
N GLN A 162 -17.01 4.07 -9.97
CA GLN A 162 -17.74 4.31 -11.22
C GLN A 162 -19.16 3.73 -11.20
N ALA A 163 -19.33 2.53 -10.61
CA ALA A 163 -20.64 1.89 -10.50
C ALA A 163 -21.58 2.66 -9.55
N GLY A 164 -21.07 3.09 -8.40
CA GLY A 164 -21.89 3.77 -7.39
C GLY A 164 -22.07 5.27 -7.63
N ALA A 165 -21.06 5.93 -8.18
CA ALA A 165 -21.02 7.36 -8.45
C ALA A 165 -20.46 7.66 -9.86
N PRO A 166 -21.22 7.43 -10.96
CA PRO A 166 -20.73 7.62 -12.33
C PRO A 166 -20.28 9.07 -12.65
N ALA A 167 -20.80 10.04 -11.93
CA ALA A 167 -20.44 11.46 -12.09
C ALA A 167 -19.14 11.84 -11.37
N PHE A 168 -18.54 10.92 -10.57
CA PHE A 168 -17.31 11.19 -9.85
C PHE A 168 -16.13 11.30 -10.82
N PRO A 169 -15.29 12.35 -10.71
CA PRO A 169 -14.16 12.53 -11.61
C PRO A 169 -13.09 11.45 -11.41
N ILE A 170 -12.93 10.56 -12.39
CA ILE A 170 -12.01 9.42 -12.35
C ILE A 170 -10.57 9.85 -12.07
N TRP A 171 -10.14 11.00 -12.57
CA TRP A 171 -8.78 11.49 -12.38
C TRP A 171 -8.42 11.73 -10.91
N ILE A 172 -9.40 12.11 -10.06
CA ILE A 172 -9.17 12.27 -8.61
C ILE A 172 -8.80 10.92 -8.00
N PHE A 173 -9.54 9.87 -8.34
CA PHE A 173 -9.26 8.53 -7.81
C PHE A 173 -7.93 7.96 -8.34
N ALA A 174 -7.62 8.23 -9.61
CA ALA A 174 -6.31 7.87 -10.18
C ALA A 174 -5.14 8.57 -9.45
N PHE A 175 -5.32 9.83 -9.07
CA PHE A 175 -4.36 10.58 -8.26
C PHE A 175 -4.18 9.94 -6.88
N ILE A 176 -5.27 9.61 -6.20
CA ILE A 176 -5.24 8.94 -4.88
C ILE A 176 -4.49 7.61 -4.99
N THR A 177 -4.77 6.79 -6.00
CA THR A 177 -4.10 5.51 -6.24
C THR A 177 -2.58 5.69 -6.47
N MET A 178 -2.19 6.72 -7.23
CA MET A 178 -0.78 7.04 -7.44
C MET A 178 -0.06 7.37 -6.12
N PHE A 179 -0.69 8.17 -5.26
CA PHE A 179 -0.12 8.51 -3.96
C PHE A 179 -0.12 7.33 -2.99
N ALA A 180 -1.10 6.44 -3.05
CA ALA A 180 -1.12 5.20 -2.26
C ALA A 180 0.07 4.29 -2.61
N VAL A 181 0.35 4.10 -3.91
CA VAL A 181 1.55 3.36 -4.36
C VAL A 181 2.84 4.04 -3.91
N ALA A 182 2.87 5.38 -4.00
CA ALA A 182 4.02 6.17 -3.54
C ALA A 182 4.26 6.01 -2.03
N ASN A 183 3.20 5.98 -1.24
CA ASN A 183 3.25 5.76 0.20
C ASN A 183 3.83 4.39 0.54
N SER A 184 3.33 3.34 -0.10
CA SER A 184 3.82 1.97 0.07
C SER A 184 5.31 1.86 -0.26
N ALA A 185 5.76 2.46 -1.36
CA ALA A 185 7.18 2.44 -1.73
C ALA A 185 8.05 3.21 -0.73
N LEU A 186 7.56 4.37 -0.24
CA LEU A 186 8.28 5.20 0.74
C LEU A 186 8.48 4.45 2.06
N ILE A 187 7.40 3.88 2.61
CA ILE A 187 7.46 3.20 3.90
C ILE A 187 8.28 1.91 3.82
N ASN A 188 8.09 1.10 2.78
CA ASN A 188 8.86 -0.12 2.59
C ASN A 188 10.36 0.15 2.46
N MET A 189 10.78 1.16 1.71
CA MET A 189 12.19 1.54 1.59
C MET A 189 12.74 2.06 2.92
N LEU A 190 11.95 2.86 3.66
CA LEU A 190 12.32 3.34 4.99
C LEU A 190 12.57 2.16 5.92
N MET A 191 11.62 1.22 6.02
CA MET A 191 11.69 0.07 6.93
C MET A 191 12.83 -0.90 6.55
N ALA A 192 12.97 -1.22 5.25
CA ALA A 192 14.06 -2.08 4.76
C ALA A 192 15.43 -1.49 5.10
N SER A 193 15.62 -0.18 4.92
CA SER A 193 16.90 0.46 5.26
C SER A 193 17.17 0.44 6.76
N ARG A 194 16.13 0.52 7.60
CA ARG A 194 16.25 0.43 9.07
C ARG A 194 16.57 -0.97 9.53
N LEU A 195 15.92 -1.97 8.95
CA LEU A 195 16.21 -3.38 9.21
C LEU A 195 17.68 -3.69 8.91
N LEU A 196 18.19 -3.27 7.75
CA LEU A 196 19.59 -3.48 7.38
C LEU A 196 20.56 -2.75 8.32
N TYR A 197 20.20 -1.54 8.73
CA TYR A 197 20.97 -0.78 9.72
C TYR A 197 21.04 -1.53 11.06
N GLY A 198 19.91 -1.96 11.60
CA GLY A 198 19.83 -2.72 12.85
C GLY A 198 20.64 -4.01 12.79
N MET A 199 20.49 -4.80 11.72
CA MET A 199 21.26 -6.03 11.52
C MET A 199 22.78 -5.78 11.42
N ALA A 200 23.19 -4.65 10.83
CA ALA A 200 24.61 -4.29 10.77
C ALA A 200 25.15 -3.80 12.13
N HIS A 201 24.30 -3.21 12.95
CA HIS A 201 24.64 -2.79 14.32
C HIS A 201 24.82 -4.00 15.23
N GLU A 202 23.99 -5.03 15.05
CA GLU A 202 24.08 -6.33 15.76
C GLU A 202 25.13 -7.28 15.15
N GLU A 203 26.01 -6.78 14.28
CA GLU A 203 27.09 -7.54 13.62
C GLU A 203 26.62 -8.74 12.77
N VAL A 204 25.34 -8.83 12.44
CA VAL A 204 24.77 -9.85 11.53
C VAL A 204 25.12 -9.54 10.07
N LEU A 205 25.19 -8.25 9.71
CA LEU A 205 25.55 -7.77 8.38
C LEU A 205 26.88 -6.97 8.40
N PRO A 206 27.50 -6.76 7.23
CA PRO A 206 28.74 -5.99 7.15
C PRO A 206 28.62 -4.59 7.76
N LYS A 207 29.56 -4.20 8.60
CA LYS A 207 29.61 -2.90 9.32
C LYS A 207 29.37 -1.65 8.46
N PRO A 208 29.74 -1.57 7.17
CA PRO A 208 29.44 -0.40 6.34
C PRO A 208 27.95 -0.07 6.23
N LEU A 209 27.04 -1.07 6.29
CA LEU A 209 25.59 -0.86 6.24
C LEU A 209 25.05 -0.13 7.49
N GLY A 210 25.76 -0.21 8.62
CA GLY A 210 25.44 0.52 9.85
C GLY A 210 25.91 1.98 9.88
N LYS A 211 26.50 2.52 8.78
CA LYS A 211 26.97 3.91 8.76
C LYS A 211 25.83 4.90 8.69
N VAL A 212 25.83 5.85 9.62
CA VAL A 212 24.85 6.94 9.73
C VAL A 212 25.47 8.27 9.30
N HIS A 213 24.70 9.07 8.55
CA HIS A 213 25.10 10.43 8.19
C HIS A 213 25.06 11.34 9.40
N LYS A 214 26.19 11.96 9.78
CA LYS A 214 26.35 12.73 11.03
C LYS A 214 25.33 13.87 11.19
N GLY A 215 24.98 14.57 10.11
CA GLY A 215 24.07 15.72 10.18
C GLY A 215 22.58 15.36 10.11
N ARG A 216 22.24 14.33 9.32
CA ARG A 216 20.84 13.92 9.06
C ARG A 216 20.36 12.74 9.89
N ARG A 217 21.29 12.05 10.54
CA ARG A 217 21.05 10.84 11.35
C ARG A 217 20.34 9.73 10.59
N THR A 218 20.60 9.62 9.28
CA THR A 218 20.02 8.60 8.39
C THR A 218 21.04 7.52 8.05
N PRO A 219 20.66 6.25 7.95
CA PRO A 219 21.55 5.15 7.56
C PRO A 219 21.76 5.17 6.04
N TYR A 220 22.53 6.15 5.54
CA TYR A 220 22.63 6.45 4.12
C TYR A 220 23.17 5.28 3.28
N VAL A 221 24.04 4.45 3.82
CA VAL A 221 24.59 3.28 3.11
C VAL A 221 23.50 2.23 2.92
N ALA A 222 22.70 1.96 3.96
CA ALA A 222 21.58 1.04 3.87
C ALA A 222 20.51 1.54 2.88
N ILE A 223 20.19 2.86 2.89
CA ILE A 223 19.24 3.48 1.95
C ILE A 223 19.74 3.33 0.50
N ILE A 224 21.01 3.63 0.23
CA ILE A 224 21.60 3.46 -1.11
C ILE A 224 21.57 1.98 -1.51
N PHE A 225 21.91 1.08 -0.62
CA PHE A 225 21.92 -0.35 -0.91
C PHE A 225 20.53 -0.87 -1.26
N THR A 226 19.49 -0.53 -0.49
CA THR A 226 18.09 -0.90 -0.81
C THR A 226 17.63 -0.30 -2.13
N THR A 227 18.04 0.93 -2.44
CA THR A 227 17.73 1.58 -3.72
C THR A 227 18.37 0.87 -4.89
N VAL A 228 19.64 0.48 -4.77
CA VAL A 228 20.36 -0.28 -5.83
C VAL A 228 19.71 -1.65 -6.04
N LEU A 229 19.29 -2.33 -4.98
CA LEU A 229 18.53 -3.58 -5.10
C LEU A 229 17.19 -3.36 -5.82
N ALA A 230 16.45 -2.31 -5.46
CA ALA A 230 15.19 -1.98 -6.12
C ALA A 230 15.40 -1.66 -7.61
N PHE A 231 16.46 -0.93 -7.96
CA PHE A 231 16.83 -0.69 -9.36
C PHE A 231 17.15 -1.99 -10.10
N GLY A 232 17.94 -2.88 -9.47
CA GLY A 232 18.24 -4.19 -10.05
C GLY A 232 16.97 -4.99 -10.33
N LEU A 233 16.05 -5.04 -9.36
CA LEU A 233 14.78 -5.76 -9.51
C LEU A 233 13.92 -5.18 -10.64
N ILE A 234 13.87 -3.85 -10.80
CA ILE A 234 13.13 -3.22 -11.91
C ILE A 234 13.73 -3.61 -13.28
N PHE A 235 15.06 -3.71 -13.38
CA PHE A 235 15.72 -4.12 -14.62
C PHE A 235 15.51 -5.59 -14.97
N PHE A 236 15.41 -6.47 -13.95
CA PHE A 236 15.25 -7.91 -14.13
C PHE A 236 13.79 -8.36 -14.05
N ALA A 237 12.89 -7.55 -13.49
CA ALA A 237 11.47 -7.83 -13.54
C ALA A 237 10.99 -7.63 -14.98
N ASP A 238 10.45 -8.69 -15.55
CA ASP A 238 9.71 -8.60 -16.80
C ASP A 238 8.47 -7.74 -16.53
N LEU A 239 8.59 -6.46 -16.85
CA LEU A 239 7.52 -5.47 -16.68
C LEU A 239 6.48 -5.64 -17.80
N THR A 240 6.10 -6.88 -18.08
CA THR A 240 5.04 -7.25 -19.01
C THR A 240 3.66 -7.11 -18.41
#